data_1737bc2eaf5668315ddf6a1330fb5d59
#
_entry.id   1737bc2eaf5668315ddf6a1330fb5d59
#
_cell.length_a   1.000
_cell.length_b   1.000
_cell.length_c   1.000
_cell.angle_alpha   90.00
_cell.angle_beta   90.00
_cell.angle_gamma   90.00
#
_symmetry.space_group_name_H-M   'P 1'
#
loop_
_entity.id
_entity.type
_entity.pdbx_description
1 polymer ?
#
loop_
_entity_poly.entity_id
_entity_poly.type
_entity_poly.pdbx_seq_one_letter_code
_entity_poly.pdbx_strand_id
1 'polypeptide(L)'
;MAKLIVTTSWDDGSILDLKLAQMLTKYGLKGTFYIPKSPKNVTPLRKTDIAALAAEHEIGAHTVNHPHLTQIPPAEAKTEIEDSKIYLEEILGKKIKMFSYPFGEYNEAVKTITKDCGFIGARTVKPAQPGDIPDPYEFGITVFASNGRFHEMVKTSSELDWEPKAQKLFDGALQNGGMWHIWGHSWDTDNHKEWDKLERVLKYIANKPGVQYATNGETIGILSGNR
;
A
#
# COMPACT_ATOMS: atom_id res chain seq x y z
N MET A 1 -4.34 -23.86 4.77
CA MET A 1 -4.04 -22.42 4.82
C MET A 1 -3.13 -22.06 3.66
N ALA A 2 -3.23 -20.87 3.08
CA ALA A 2 -2.32 -20.42 2.02
C ALA A 2 -0.89 -20.34 2.56
N LYS A 3 0.07 -20.83 1.80
CA LYS A 3 1.49 -20.77 2.16
C LYS A 3 2.05 -19.36 2.02
N LEU A 4 1.52 -18.58 1.06
CA LEU A 4 1.96 -17.23 0.72
C LEU A 4 0.76 -16.30 0.60
N ILE A 5 0.83 -15.12 1.22
CA ILE A 5 -0.12 -14.03 1.01
C ILE A 5 0.53 -12.98 0.09
N VAL A 6 -0.18 -12.62 -0.98
CA VAL A 6 0.22 -11.53 -1.89
C VAL A 6 -0.71 -10.36 -1.69
N THR A 7 -0.13 -9.19 -1.44
CA THR A 7 -0.87 -7.93 -1.32
C THR A 7 -0.22 -6.83 -2.14
N THR A 8 -0.98 -5.81 -2.51
CA THR A 8 -0.48 -4.64 -3.23
C THR A 8 -1.01 -3.37 -2.58
N SER A 9 -0.22 -2.29 -2.59
CA SER A 9 -0.69 -0.99 -2.11
C SER A 9 -0.16 0.19 -2.94
N TRP A 10 -0.98 1.25 -3.02
CA TRP A 10 -0.77 2.36 -3.95
C TRP A 10 -1.16 3.66 -3.27
N ASP A 11 -0.30 4.67 -3.38
CA ASP A 11 -0.45 5.93 -2.64
C ASP A 11 -0.84 7.11 -3.52
N ASP A 12 -1.24 8.20 -2.85
CA ASP A 12 -1.46 9.55 -3.34
C ASP A 12 -2.79 9.83 -4.06
N GLY A 13 -3.62 8.84 -4.32
CA GLY A 13 -4.98 9.08 -4.84
C GLY A 13 -5.02 9.76 -6.22
N SER A 14 -4.11 9.39 -7.11
CA SER A 14 -4.08 9.85 -8.50
C SER A 14 -5.24 9.28 -9.32
N ILE A 15 -5.76 10.04 -10.29
CA ILE A 15 -6.75 9.53 -11.26
C ILE A 15 -6.25 8.27 -12.01
N LEU A 16 -4.93 8.10 -12.12
CA LEU A 16 -4.31 6.91 -12.72
C LEU A 16 -4.50 5.63 -11.91
N ASP A 17 -4.93 5.75 -10.65
CA ASP A 17 -5.28 4.59 -9.82
C ASP A 17 -6.46 3.81 -10.40
N LEU A 18 -7.33 4.44 -11.20
CA LEU A 18 -8.41 3.75 -11.93
C LEU A 18 -7.86 2.77 -12.96
N LYS A 19 -6.83 3.17 -13.74
CA LYS A 19 -6.15 2.28 -14.70
C LYS A 19 -5.46 1.13 -13.97
N LEU A 20 -4.82 1.45 -12.86
CA LEU A 20 -4.14 0.45 -12.03
C LEU A 20 -5.11 -0.57 -11.43
N ALA A 21 -6.23 -0.10 -10.88
CA ALA A 21 -7.28 -0.97 -10.33
C ALA A 21 -7.84 -1.93 -11.38
N GLN A 22 -8.12 -1.45 -12.59
CA GLN A 22 -8.54 -2.30 -13.71
C GLN A 22 -7.50 -3.39 -14.02
N MET A 23 -6.22 -3.03 -13.96
CA MET A 23 -5.12 -3.97 -14.19
C MET A 23 -5.05 -5.03 -13.07
N LEU A 24 -5.18 -4.63 -11.80
CA LEU A 24 -5.25 -5.55 -10.67
C LEU A 24 -6.44 -6.51 -10.79
N THR A 25 -7.63 -5.99 -11.05
CA THR A 25 -8.85 -6.79 -11.25
C THR A 25 -8.70 -7.78 -12.41
N LYS A 26 -8.13 -7.35 -13.55
CA LYS A 26 -7.84 -8.22 -14.71
C LYS A 26 -7.05 -9.47 -14.33
N TYR A 27 -6.14 -9.36 -13.38
CA TYR A 27 -5.31 -10.47 -12.92
C TYR A 27 -5.78 -11.12 -11.61
N GLY A 28 -6.96 -10.77 -11.11
CA GLY A 28 -7.52 -11.32 -9.87
C GLY A 28 -6.74 -10.92 -8.61
N LEU A 29 -6.03 -9.79 -8.66
CA LEU A 29 -5.25 -9.25 -7.56
C LEU A 29 -6.05 -8.25 -6.74
N LYS A 30 -5.70 -8.12 -5.47
CA LYS A 30 -6.28 -7.13 -4.55
C LYS A 30 -5.30 -5.98 -4.34
N GLY A 31 -5.85 -4.75 -4.24
CA GLY A 31 -5.08 -3.55 -3.93
C GLY A 31 -5.64 -2.82 -2.72
N THR A 32 -4.76 -2.11 -1.99
CA THR A 32 -5.13 -1.11 -0.99
C THR A 32 -4.68 0.25 -1.50
N PHE A 33 -5.62 1.17 -1.76
CA PHE A 33 -5.34 2.51 -2.24
C PHE A 33 -5.38 3.49 -1.07
N TYR A 34 -4.24 4.10 -0.76
CA TYR A 34 -4.09 5.06 0.31
C TYR A 34 -4.26 6.48 -0.23
N ILE A 35 -5.38 7.11 0.15
CA ILE A 35 -5.86 8.35 -0.47
C ILE A 35 -5.80 9.49 0.55
N PRO A 36 -5.00 10.54 0.30
CA PRO A 36 -5.05 11.76 1.09
C PRO A 36 -6.32 12.57 0.76
N LYS A 37 -6.81 13.37 1.73
CA LYS A 37 -7.96 14.24 1.52
C LYS A 37 -7.69 15.33 0.48
N SER A 38 -6.46 15.85 0.46
CA SER A 38 -6.01 16.93 -0.44
C SER A 38 -4.73 16.51 -1.19
N PRO A 39 -4.82 15.62 -2.20
CA PRO A 39 -3.67 15.18 -2.98
C PRO A 39 -2.90 16.33 -3.59
N LYS A 40 -1.57 16.24 -3.61
CA LYS A 40 -0.69 17.25 -4.20
C LYS A 40 0.06 16.67 -5.40
N ASN A 41 0.31 17.52 -6.40
CA ASN A 41 1.14 17.17 -7.58
C ASN A 41 0.59 16.01 -8.44
N VAL A 42 -0.67 15.64 -8.25
CA VAL A 42 -1.37 14.64 -9.07
C VAL A 42 -2.75 15.16 -9.45
N THR A 43 -3.33 14.65 -10.54
CA THR A 43 -4.76 14.83 -10.80
C THR A 43 -5.53 13.93 -9.83
N PRO A 44 -6.34 14.50 -8.90
CA PRO A 44 -6.96 13.72 -7.85
C PRO A 44 -8.12 12.86 -8.34
N LEU A 45 -8.37 11.76 -7.65
CA LEU A 45 -9.62 11.00 -7.74
C LEU A 45 -10.81 11.87 -7.28
N ARG A 46 -11.93 11.78 -7.99
CA ARG A 46 -13.22 12.34 -7.54
C ARG A 46 -13.83 11.40 -6.49
N LYS A 47 -14.79 11.89 -5.69
CA LYS A 47 -15.52 11.06 -4.72
C LYS A 47 -16.17 9.82 -5.37
N THR A 48 -16.71 9.98 -6.59
CA THR A 48 -17.27 8.86 -7.37
C THR A 48 -16.22 7.83 -7.78
N ASP A 49 -15.01 8.27 -8.07
CA ASP A 49 -13.89 7.38 -8.45
C ASP A 49 -13.41 6.59 -7.23
N ILE A 50 -13.34 7.22 -6.06
CA ILE A 50 -13.03 6.55 -4.77
C ILE A 50 -14.08 5.48 -4.46
N ALA A 51 -15.37 5.78 -4.65
CA ALA A 51 -16.44 4.82 -4.45
C ALA A 51 -16.35 3.63 -5.43
N ALA A 52 -15.98 3.89 -6.69
CA ALA A 52 -15.77 2.84 -7.69
C ALA A 52 -14.59 1.93 -7.32
N LEU A 53 -13.45 2.49 -6.88
CA LEU A 53 -12.32 1.71 -6.39
C LEU A 53 -12.68 0.83 -5.19
N ALA A 54 -13.49 1.38 -4.27
CA ALA A 54 -13.90 0.70 -3.04
C ALA A 54 -14.85 -0.49 -3.24
N ALA A 55 -15.36 -0.70 -4.48
CA ALA A 55 -16.20 -1.85 -4.83
C ALA A 55 -15.38 -3.17 -4.89
N GLU A 56 -14.13 -3.10 -5.33
CA GLU A 56 -13.30 -4.30 -5.54
C GLU A 56 -11.99 -4.27 -4.74
N HIS A 57 -11.57 -3.10 -4.26
CA HIS A 57 -10.32 -2.87 -3.58
C HIS A 57 -10.53 -2.24 -2.21
N GLU A 58 -9.51 -2.25 -1.38
CA GLU A 58 -9.51 -1.55 -0.09
C GLU A 58 -9.12 -0.09 -0.28
N ILE A 59 -9.78 0.79 0.45
CA ILE A 59 -9.38 2.19 0.60
C ILE A 59 -8.80 2.39 1.99
N GLY A 60 -7.61 2.97 2.05
CA GLY A 60 -6.93 3.38 3.27
C GLY A 60 -6.74 4.90 3.31
N ALA A 61 -6.51 5.45 4.51
CA ALA A 61 -6.26 6.86 4.70
C ALA A 61 -4.76 7.21 4.57
N HIS A 62 -4.48 8.45 4.11
CA HIS A 62 -3.12 8.94 3.88
C HIS A 62 -2.93 10.40 4.30
N THR A 63 -3.49 10.78 5.45
CA THR A 63 -3.54 12.15 5.98
C THR A 63 -4.40 13.13 5.17
N VAL A 64 -4.52 14.36 5.62
CA VAL A 64 -5.19 15.43 4.87
C VAL A 64 -4.25 16.00 3.80
N ASN A 65 -3.05 16.47 4.22
CA ASN A 65 -2.16 17.29 3.41
C ASN A 65 -0.80 16.63 3.09
N HIS A 66 -0.63 15.35 3.45
CA HIS A 66 0.61 14.61 3.26
C HIS A 66 1.85 15.26 3.92
N PRO A 67 1.79 15.65 5.23
CA PRO A 67 2.92 16.23 5.93
C PRO A 67 3.91 15.17 6.45
N HIS A 68 5.11 15.59 6.83
CA HIS A 68 6.00 14.81 7.67
C HIS A 68 5.46 14.76 9.10
N LEU A 69 4.68 13.72 9.42
CA LEU A 69 3.98 13.60 10.72
C LEU A 69 4.90 13.65 11.95
N THR A 70 6.17 13.26 11.78
CA THR A 70 7.17 13.28 12.84
C THR A 70 7.75 14.68 13.10
N GLN A 71 7.45 15.66 12.23
CA GLN A 71 7.99 17.01 12.26
C GLN A 71 6.94 18.07 12.64
N ILE A 72 5.70 17.67 12.85
CA ILE A 72 4.59 18.55 13.27
C ILE A 72 4.16 18.22 14.72
N PRO A 73 3.48 19.16 15.40
CA PRO A 73 2.96 18.90 16.75
C PRO A 73 2.02 17.69 16.80
N PRO A 74 2.03 16.88 17.88
CA PRO A 74 1.17 15.71 18.00
C PRO A 74 -0.33 15.99 17.80
N ALA A 75 -0.83 17.14 18.24
CA ALA A 75 -2.22 17.53 18.04
C ALA A 75 -2.54 17.76 16.56
N GLU A 76 -1.63 18.35 15.79
CA GLU A 76 -1.76 18.54 14.34
C GLU A 76 -1.67 17.19 13.62
N ALA A 77 -0.72 16.33 14.00
CA ALA A 77 -0.61 14.98 13.47
C ALA A 77 -1.91 14.18 13.68
N LYS A 78 -2.54 14.32 14.86
CA LYS A 78 -3.83 13.70 15.12
C LYS A 78 -4.92 14.21 14.17
N THR A 79 -5.03 15.51 13.98
CA THR A 79 -6.00 16.12 13.03
C THR A 79 -5.77 15.63 11.61
N GLU A 80 -4.52 15.60 11.14
CA GLU A 80 -4.15 15.10 9.81
C GLU A 80 -4.58 13.63 9.61
N ILE A 81 -4.42 12.79 10.62
CA ILE A 81 -4.77 11.37 10.57
C ILE A 81 -6.28 11.18 10.67
N GLU A 82 -6.94 11.79 11.67
CA GLU A 82 -8.35 11.62 11.98
C GLU A 82 -9.26 12.19 10.89
N ASP A 83 -9.00 13.43 10.43
CA ASP A 83 -9.82 14.07 9.40
C ASP A 83 -9.72 13.38 8.04
N SER A 84 -8.58 12.77 7.71
CA SER A 84 -8.45 11.97 6.49
C SER A 84 -9.31 10.71 6.55
N LYS A 85 -9.40 10.08 7.71
CA LYS A 85 -10.27 8.94 7.94
C LYS A 85 -11.74 9.32 7.81
N ILE A 86 -12.17 10.37 8.52
CA ILE A 86 -13.55 10.87 8.50
C ILE A 86 -13.97 11.20 7.06
N TYR A 87 -13.13 11.90 6.31
CA TYR A 87 -13.39 12.25 4.90
C TYR A 87 -13.72 11.03 4.04
N LEU A 88 -12.94 9.96 4.17
CA LEU A 88 -13.15 8.75 3.38
C LEU A 88 -14.36 7.93 3.89
N GLU A 89 -14.58 7.90 5.20
CA GLU A 89 -15.77 7.26 5.80
C GLU A 89 -17.06 7.93 5.36
N GLU A 90 -17.09 9.28 5.25
CA GLU A 90 -18.22 10.04 4.71
C GLU A 90 -18.52 9.72 3.25
N ILE A 91 -17.49 9.55 2.42
CA ILE A 91 -17.65 9.18 1.00
C ILE A 91 -18.21 7.77 0.84
N LEU A 92 -17.70 6.83 1.65
CA LEU A 92 -17.92 5.41 1.44
C LEU A 92 -19.04 4.81 2.31
N GLY A 93 -19.49 5.52 3.35
CA GLY A 93 -20.47 5.01 4.32
C GLY A 93 -19.99 3.79 5.10
N LYS A 94 -18.67 3.53 5.14
CA LYS A 94 -18.05 2.38 5.82
C LYS A 94 -16.77 2.78 6.54
N LYS A 95 -16.37 1.98 7.54
CA LYS A 95 -15.15 2.24 8.31
C LYS A 95 -13.88 2.06 7.47
N ILE A 96 -12.97 3.01 7.60
CA ILE A 96 -11.60 2.94 7.04
C ILE A 96 -10.70 2.31 8.09
N LYS A 97 -10.06 1.19 7.71
CA LYS A 97 -9.32 0.34 8.64
C LYS A 97 -7.81 0.53 8.55
N MET A 98 -7.30 0.86 7.37
CA MET A 98 -5.87 0.95 7.10
C MET A 98 -5.41 2.39 6.92
N PHE A 99 -4.19 2.65 7.39
CA PHE A 99 -3.49 3.92 7.24
C PHE A 99 -2.15 3.71 6.52
N SER A 100 -1.65 4.74 5.85
CA SER A 100 -0.28 4.77 5.34
C SER A 100 0.41 6.03 5.84
N TYR A 101 1.59 5.87 6.42
CA TYR A 101 2.41 7.00 6.86
C TYR A 101 2.99 7.73 5.64
N PRO A 102 2.77 9.06 5.47
CA PRO A 102 3.48 9.86 4.48
C PRO A 102 4.99 9.64 4.57
N PHE A 103 5.65 9.47 3.41
CA PHE A 103 7.09 9.15 3.31
C PHE A 103 7.50 7.84 4.01
N GLY A 104 6.55 7.06 4.54
CA GLY A 104 6.82 5.90 5.40
C GLY A 104 7.34 6.25 6.80
N GLU A 105 7.35 7.54 7.17
CA GLU A 105 7.92 8.06 8.41
C GLU A 105 6.94 7.99 9.57
N TYR A 106 7.38 7.45 10.71
CA TYR A 106 6.65 7.41 11.95
C TYR A 106 7.61 7.36 13.15
N ASN A 107 7.07 7.68 14.31
CA ASN A 107 7.67 7.44 15.62
C ASN A 107 6.59 6.87 16.56
N GLU A 108 6.95 6.56 17.80
CA GLU A 108 6.00 5.96 18.74
C GLU A 108 4.79 6.85 19.03
N ALA A 109 4.95 8.18 19.03
CA ALA A 109 3.84 9.10 19.22
C ALA A 109 2.85 9.03 18.03
N VAL A 110 3.34 9.08 16.78
CA VAL A 110 2.52 8.97 15.58
C VAL A 110 1.84 7.58 15.50
N LYS A 111 2.57 6.52 15.86
CA LYS A 111 2.03 5.16 15.91
C LYS A 111 0.88 5.04 16.93
N THR A 112 1.05 5.63 18.11
CA THR A 112 0.01 5.68 19.15
C THR A 112 -1.21 6.46 18.66
N ILE A 113 -1.02 7.65 18.09
CA ILE A 113 -2.11 8.45 17.53
C ILE A 113 -2.88 7.64 16.47
N THR A 114 -2.18 6.93 15.58
CA THR A 114 -2.80 6.10 14.55
C THR A 114 -3.68 5.00 15.15
N LYS A 115 -3.22 4.35 16.23
CA LYS A 115 -3.99 3.38 17.01
C LYS A 115 -5.24 4.02 17.63
N ASP A 116 -5.07 5.16 18.28
CA ASP A 116 -6.14 5.88 18.99
C ASP A 116 -7.22 6.39 18.01
N CYS A 117 -6.85 6.71 16.77
CA CYS A 117 -7.80 7.00 15.67
C CYS A 117 -8.57 5.74 15.18
N GLY A 118 -8.29 4.55 15.74
CA GLY A 118 -9.03 3.32 15.48
C GLY A 118 -8.71 2.66 14.14
N PHE A 119 -7.50 2.82 13.62
CA PHE A 119 -7.00 1.99 12.53
C PHE A 119 -6.58 0.62 13.08
N ILE A 120 -6.67 -0.44 12.26
CA ILE A 120 -6.21 -1.78 12.63
C ILE A 120 -4.76 -2.03 12.24
N GLY A 121 -4.20 -1.16 11.41
CA GLY A 121 -2.81 -1.22 10.98
C GLY A 121 -2.40 -0.02 10.13
N ALA A 122 -1.09 0.10 9.94
CA ALA A 122 -0.50 1.17 9.15
C ALA A 122 0.71 0.68 8.35
N ARG A 123 0.77 1.10 7.07
CA ARG A 123 1.83 0.74 6.13
C ARG A 123 2.98 1.73 6.23
N THR A 124 4.17 1.17 6.22
CA THR A 124 5.45 1.88 6.13
C THR A 124 6.17 1.50 4.84
N VAL A 125 7.30 2.14 4.54
CA VAL A 125 8.20 1.74 3.44
C VAL A 125 9.40 0.90 3.91
N LYS A 126 9.34 0.39 5.15
CA LYS A 126 10.39 -0.51 5.65
C LYS A 126 10.41 -1.81 4.83
N PRO A 127 11.60 -2.30 4.46
CA PRO A 127 11.71 -3.61 3.81
C PRO A 127 11.16 -4.72 4.72
N ALA A 128 10.23 -5.52 4.17
CA ALA A 128 9.76 -6.75 4.79
C ALA A 128 10.40 -7.96 4.09
N GLN A 129 10.87 -8.92 4.86
CA GLN A 129 11.37 -10.18 4.32
C GLN A 129 10.21 -11.16 4.13
N PRO A 130 10.25 -12.03 3.10
CA PRO A 130 9.31 -13.12 2.98
C PRO A 130 9.33 -13.99 4.25
N GLY A 131 8.17 -14.24 4.85
CA GLY A 131 8.06 -15.00 6.10
C GLY A 131 7.92 -14.16 7.37
N ASP A 132 8.24 -12.87 7.32
CA ASP A 132 8.01 -11.97 8.45
C ASP A 132 6.50 -11.85 8.76
N ILE A 133 6.17 -11.88 10.05
CA ILE A 133 4.84 -11.47 10.55
C ILE A 133 4.99 -10.03 11.03
N PRO A 134 4.53 -9.05 10.24
CA PRO A 134 4.75 -7.65 10.59
C PRO A 134 3.94 -7.24 11.82
N ASP A 135 4.47 -6.27 12.60
CA ASP A 135 3.61 -5.47 13.47
C ASP A 135 2.54 -4.80 12.59
N PRO A 136 1.25 -4.91 12.90
CA PRO A 136 0.18 -4.31 12.11
C PRO A 136 0.40 -2.83 11.80
N TYR A 137 1.04 -2.08 12.71
CA TYR A 137 1.33 -0.65 12.56
C TYR A 137 2.72 -0.34 11.98
N GLU A 138 3.44 -1.37 11.58
CA GLU A 138 4.73 -1.30 10.87
C GLU A 138 4.71 -2.20 9.63
N PHE A 139 3.55 -2.24 8.95
CA PHE A 139 3.34 -3.10 7.79
C PHE A 139 4.28 -2.72 6.65
N GLY A 140 5.29 -3.53 6.42
CA GLY A 140 6.37 -3.25 5.48
C GLY A 140 6.06 -3.63 4.03
N ILE A 141 7.02 -3.39 3.15
CA ILE A 141 6.95 -3.68 1.71
C ILE A 141 8.06 -4.65 1.30
N THR A 142 7.81 -5.50 0.30
CA THR A 142 8.83 -6.37 -0.29
C THR A 142 9.48 -5.71 -1.50
N VAL A 143 8.68 -5.01 -2.32
CA VAL A 143 9.11 -4.41 -3.59
C VAL A 143 8.51 -3.04 -3.76
N PHE A 144 9.32 -2.09 -4.24
CA PHE A 144 8.86 -0.81 -4.80
C PHE A 144 8.74 -0.93 -6.33
N ALA A 145 7.55 -0.61 -6.86
CA ALA A 145 7.21 -0.78 -8.27
C ALA A 145 7.62 0.43 -9.13
N SER A 146 8.88 0.83 -9.06
CA SER A 146 9.44 1.87 -9.93
C SER A 146 10.97 1.91 -9.83
N ASN A 147 11.62 2.41 -10.89
CA ASN A 147 13.02 2.81 -10.89
C ASN A 147 13.23 4.30 -10.52
N GLY A 148 12.16 5.00 -10.08
CA GLY A 148 12.19 6.41 -9.75
C GLY A 148 12.93 6.78 -8.47
N ARG A 149 12.76 8.03 -8.01
CA ARG A 149 13.47 8.63 -6.85
C ARG A 149 13.51 7.80 -5.59
N PHE A 150 12.50 6.98 -5.34
CA PHE A 150 12.46 6.11 -4.16
C PHE A 150 13.50 4.99 -4.24
N HIS A 151 13.92 4.60 -5.43
CA HIS A 151 15.03 3.65 -5.60
C HIS A 151 16.33 4.20 -5.00
N GLU A 152 16.56 5.51 -5.08
CA GLU A 152 17.72 6.17 -4.46
C GLU A 152 17.61 6.26 -2.93
N MET A 153 16.41 6.40 -2.38
CA MET A 153 16.16 6.49 -0.93
C MET A 153 16.26 5.12 -0.24
N VAL A 154 15.73 4.09 -0.85
CA VAL A 154 15.87 2.70 -0.39
C VAL A 154 17.16 2.13 -0.98
N LYS A 155 18.32 2.64 -0.60
CA LYS A 155 19.66 2.17 -1.04
C LYS A 155 19.81 0.65 -0.90
N THR A 156 19.09 -0.08 -1.73
CA THR A 156 19.38 -1.49 -1.95
C THR A 156 20.43 -1.54 -3.04
N SER A 157 21.60 -1.99 -2.68
CA SER A 157 22.82 -2.14 -3.48
C SER A 157 22.67 -3.10 -4.67
N SER A 158 21.61 -3.02 -5.45
CA SER A 158 21.49 -3.84 -6.65
C SER A 158 21.19 -2.97 -7.85
N GLU A 159 22.07 -2.99 -8.80
CA GLU A 159 21.96 -2.46 -10.17
C GLU A 159 20.84 -3.12 -10.99
N LEU A 160 19.99 -3.94 -10.36
CA LEU A 160 18.91 -4.66 -11.04
C LEU A 160 17.66 -3.79 -11.14
N ASP A 161 17.11 -3.71 -12.34
CA ASP A 161 15.75 -3.26 -12.61
C ASP A 161 14.76 -3.88 -11.61
N TRP A 162 13.79 -3.12 -11.14
CA TRP A 162 12.83 -3.57 -10.14
C TRP A 162 12.00 -4.79 -10.59
N GLU A 163 11.74 -4.94 -11.90
CA GLU A 163 10.96 -6.06 -12.45
C GLU A 163 11.61 -7.43 -12.18
N PRO A 164 12.86 -7.72 -12.58
CA PRO A 164 13.50 -9.00 -12.26
C PRO A 164 13.72 -9.19 -10.76
N LYS A 165 13.93 -8.12 -10.00
CA LYS A 165 14.00 -8.17 -8.55
C LYS A 165 12.66 -8.62 -7.93
N ALA A 166 11.54 -8.06 -8.41
CA ALA A 166 10.20 -8.42 -7.96
C ALA A 166 9.92 -9.91 -8.18
N GLN A 167 10.23 -10.41 -9.37
CA GLN A 167 10.05 -11.82 -9.73
C GLN A 167 10.90 -12.75 -8.86
N LYS A 168 12.18 -12.43 -8.68
CA LYS A 168 13.10 -13.21 -7.84
C LYS A 168 12.64 -13.28 -6.38
N LEU A 169 12.20 -12.14 -5.82
CA LEU A 169 11.68 -12.10 -4.44
C LEU A 169 10.36 -12.88 -4.32
N PHE A 170 9.53 -12.84 -5.35
CA PHE A 170 8.29 -13.61 -5.39
C PHE A 170 8.56 -15.12 -5.42
N ASP A 171 9.50 -15.59 -6.25
CA ASP A 171 9.89 -17.00 -6.30
C ASP A 171 10.41 -17.50 -4.96
N GLY A 172 11.21 -16.68 -4.26
CA GLY A 172 11.65 -16.98 -2.91
C GLY A 172 10.48 -17.08 -1.91
N ALA A 173 9.50 -16.17 -2.03
CA ALA A 173 8.30 -16.19 -1.19
C ALA A 173 7.40 -17.41 -1.48
N LEU A 174 7.27 -17.85 -2.74
CA LEU A 174 6.56 -19.08 -3.09
C LEU A 174 7.13 -20.31 -2.39
N GLN A 175 8.46 -20.37 -2.23
CA GLN A 175 9.13 -21.49 -1.56
C GLN A 175 8.99 -21.43 -0.04
N ASN A 176 9.14 -20.23 0.54
CA ASN A 176 9.23 -20.02 1.99
C ASN A 176 7.88 -19.71 2.65
N GLY A 177 6.91 -19.21 1.89
CA GLY A 177 5.63 -18.71 2.42
C GLY A 177 5.75 -17.31 2.99
N GLY A 178 4.78 -16.91 3.84
CA GLY A 178 4.73 -15.61 4.48
C GLY A 178 3.98 -14.57 3.65
N MET A 179 4.51 -13.35 3.57
CA MET A 179 3.90 -12.24 2.84
C MET A 179 4.83 -11.73 1.73
N TRP A 180 4.25 -11.39 0.58
CA TRP A 180 4.90 -10.62 -0.48
C TRP A 180 4.05 -9.40 -0.81
N HIS A 181 4.64 -8.21 -0.70
CA HIS A 181 3.94 -6.94 -0.81
C HIS A 181 4.62 -6.03 -1.82
N ILE A 182 3.94 -5.72 -2.93
CA ILE A 182 4.37 -4.69 -3.88
C ILE A 182 3.70 -3.37 -3.56
N TRP A 183 4.48 -2.30 -3.53
CA TRP A 183 4.04 -0.94 -3.28
C TRP A 183 4.53 0.02 -4.36
N GLY A 184 3.75 1.07 -4.61
CA GLY A 184 4.12 2.12 -5.57
C GLY A 184 3.10 3.23 -5.66
N HIS A 185 3.28 4.03 -6.72
CA HIS A 185 2.38 5.13 -7.07
C HIS A 185 2.05 5.02 -8.57
N SER A 186 0.78 5.10 -8.93
CA SER A 186 0.36 5.02 -10.34
C SER A 186 0.93 6.17 -11.19
N TRP A 187 1.05 7.36 -10.61
CA TRP A 187 1.63 8.53 -11.26
C TRP A 187 3.14 8.35 -11.51
N ASP A 188 3.86 7.66 -10.62
CA ASP A 188 5.30 7.40 -10.78
C ASP A 188 5.54 6.34 -11.88
N THR A 189 4.70 5.30 -11.91
CA THR A 189 4.67 4.31 -13.01
C THR A 189 4.44 4.99 -14.37
N ASP A 190 3.54 5.97 -14.44
CA ASP A 190 3.25 6.71 -15.67
C ASP A 190 4.41 7.61 -16.09
N ASN A 191 4.96 8.38 -15.15
CA ASN A 191 6.09 9.28 -15.38
C ASN A 191 7.32 8.54 -15.93
N HIS A 192 7.57 7.33 -15.46
CA HIS A 192 8.70 6.50 -15.91
C HIS A 192 8.34 5.57 -17.06
N LYS A 193 7.08 5.62 -17.58
CA LYS A 193 6.58 4.78 -18.69
C LYS A 193 6.72 3.28 -18.39
N GLU A 194 6.46 2.88 -17.14
CA GLU A 194 6.69 1.52 -16.66
C GLU A 194 5.40 0.68 -16.55
N TRP A 195 4.29 1.11 -17.16
CA TRP A 195 3.04 0.34 -17.15
C TRP A 195 3.20 -1.09 -17.67
N ASP A 196 3.98 -1.27 -18.73
CA ASP A 196 4.22 -2.61 -19.30
C ASP A 196 5.03 -3.50 -18.36
N LYS A 197 6.00 -2.92 -17.64
CA LYS A 197 6.75 -3.65 -16.60
C LYS A 197 5.83 -4.07 -15.47
N LEU A 198 5.04 -3.12 -14.97
CA LEU A 198 4.07 -3.40 -13.90
C LEU A 198 3.11 -4.52 -14.33
N GLU A 199 2.55 -4.44 -15.55
CA GLU A 199 1.65 -5.47 -16.05
C GLU A 199 2.31 -6.85 -16.13
N ARG A 200 3.58 -6.93 -16.59
CA ARG A 200 4.33 -8.20 -16.61
C ARG A 200 4.51 -8.78 -15.20
N VAL A 201 4.84 -7.94 -14.21
CA VAL A 201 4.97 -8.40 -12.82
C VAL A 201 3.62 -8.87 -12.28
N LEU A 202 2.53 -8.11 -12.46
CA LEU A 202 1.20 -8.48 -11.99
C LEU A 202 0.74 -9.81 -12.62
N LYS A 203 0.96 -9.99 -13.92
CA LYS A 203 0.70 -11.25 -14.63
C LYS A 203 1.55 -12.39 -14.10
N TYR A 204 2.83 -12.14 -13.79
CA TYR A 204 3.76 -13.15 -13.29
C TYR A 204 3.32 -13.70 -11.93
N ILE A 205 2.88 -12.84 -11.02
CA ILE A 205 2.50 -13.23 -9.65
C ILE A 205 1.08 -13.78 -9.55
N ALA A 206 0.23 -13.53 -10.57
CA ALA A 206 -1.19 -13.89 -10.55
C ALA A 206 -1.45 -15.40 -10.66
N ASN A 207 -2.57 -15.84 -10.10
CA ASN A 207 -3.13 -17.20 -10.26
C ASN A 207 -2.17 -18.34 -9.88
N LYS A 208 -1.31 -18.14 -8.89
CA LYS A 208 -0.38 -19.19 -8.44
C LYS A 208 -1.04 -20.11 -7.42
N PRO A 209 -0.89 -21.44 -7.57
CA PRO A 209 -1.42 -22.40 -6.60
C PRO A 209 -0.86 -22.15 -5.20
N GLY A 210 -1.73 -22.21 -4.17
CA GLY A 210 -1.33 -22.02 -2.78
C GLY A 210 -1.03 -20.58 -2.37
N VAL A 211 -1.32 -19.60 -3.25
CA VAL A 211 -1.21 -18.16 -2.95
C VAL A 211 -2.59 -17.60 -2.65
N GLN A 212 -2.67 -16.83 -1.56
CA GLN A 212 -3.85 -16.05 -1.21
C GLN A 212 -3.61 -14.58 -1.59
N TYR A 213 -4.51 -14.01 -2.40
CA TYR A 213 -4.48 -12.60 -2.79
C TYR A 213 -5.41 -11.83 -1.86
N ALA A 214 -4.87 -10.84 -1.15
CA ALA A 214 -5.58 -10.12 -0.10
C ALA A 214 -5.23 -8.62 -0.12
N THR A 215 -6.10 -7.78 0.41
CA THR A 215 -5.77 -6.38 0.73
C THR A 215 -4.85 -6.31 1.95
N ASN A 216 -4.29 -5.14 2.24
CA ASN A 216 -3.45 -4.98 3.44
C ASN A 216 -4.25 -5.25 4.73
N GLY A 217 -5.49 -4.78 4.82
CA GLY A 217 -6.35 -5.01 5.97
C GLY A 217 -6.78 -6.48 6.12
N GLU A 218 -7.10 -7.15 5.01
CA GLU A 218 -7.37 -8.61 5.02
C GLU A 218 -6.13 -9.39 5.46
N THR A 219 -4.94 -8.99 4.97
CA THR A 219 -3.66 -9.63 5.34
C THR A 219 -3.41 -9.54 6.84
N ILE A 220 -3.62 -8.38 7.46
CA ILE A 220 -3.51 -8.22 8.92
C ILE A 220 -4.49 -9.14 9.63
N GLY A 221 -5.74 -9.21 9.18
CA GLY A 221 -6.75 -10.11 9.76
C GLY A 221 -6.35 -11.58 9.71
N ILE A 222 -5.82 -12.03 8.56
CA ILE A 222 -5.34 -13.41 8.37
C ILE A 222 -4.18 -13.72 9.32
N LEU A 223 -3.18 -12.83 9.38
CA LEU A 223 -2.00 -13.03 10.21
C LEU A 223 -2.31 -12.95 11.71
N SER A 224 -3.27 -12.13 12.12
CA SER A 224 -3.71 -11.99 13.53
C SER A 224 -4.57 -13.17 13.99
N GLY A 225 -5.37 -13.77 13.11
CA GLY A 225 -6.23 -14.92 13.43
C GLY A 225 -5.47 -16.24 13.63
N ASN A 226 -4.18 -16.24 13.33
CA ASN A 226 -3.29 -17.39 13.50
C ASN A 226 -2.44 -17.34 14.79
N ARG A 227 -2.76 -16.42 15.72
CA ARG A 227 -2.07 -16.32 17.03
C ARG A 227 -2.87 -16.94 18.16
#